data_cf83a32043638fd34aad27dceee689bc
#
_entry.id   cf83a32043638fd34aad27dceee689bc
#
_cell.length_a   1.000
_cell.length_b   1.000
_cell.length_c   1.000
_cell.angle_alpha   90.00
_cell.angle_beta   90.00
_cell.angle_gamma   90.00
#
_symmetry.space_group_name_H-M   'P 1'
#
loop_
_entity.id
_entity.type
_entity.pdbx_description
1 polymer ?
#
loop_
_entity_poly.entity_id
_entity_poly.type
_entity_poly.pdbx_seq_one_letter_code
_entity_poly.pdbx_strand_id
1 'polypeptide(L)'
;MAEEGVVRWGILGAGNIARRFASSLSNVEATELVALSCRSADKAQDFAKEHGIASSGALSDELLGRPGAAHEALLADPSVDAVYLSLPHALHHDWAIRALRAGKAVLCEKPACLGVEEAADVARVARECGSLFMEGMKARFTPCYRTVCELVDKGEIGDVVRVETILCNDMRELVRSGKTYHSNPVGGGVLLDCGIYCASWLDDFLPAGEAQVTAFAGIANDQGIDIYASATLEVAGLSATLECAFDRAKPRQAVLVGTRGRVVIEELHRCQRATVYADGCEPRVIDAPYEVDDFYGEALHFTKLVAAGAEESDVMPLQATVRCARIVDAVKARFSLGRDALRALEVQEGALRWHGEFTSSDALELGNAVARLSREYDRGVTVRVVREPDGLAMFEWAADDKAPRNQEFAQGKRRASLACGHSSLWADVAHEVDGSFQDLVDRSTPDKFGTPEFACPVAGAFPIRDERGALLATLCVSGLHEGLDHELAVRALAEAEGKECGRDVPVYAWLAR
;
A
#
# COMPACT_ATOMS: atom_id res chain seq x y z
N MET A 1 30.15 0.76 -39.39
CA MET A 1 29.12 1.30 -38.47
C MET A 1 27.83 0.97 -39.16
N ALA A 2 27.03 0.06 -38.56
CA ALA A 2 25.67 -0.16 -39.04
C ALA A 2 24.94 1.19 -38.86
N GLU A 3 24.21 1.66 -39.85
CA GLU A 3 23.25 2.76 -39.68
C GLU A 3 22.31 2.33 -38.57
N GLU A 4 22.31 3.07 -37.46
CA GLU A 4 21.34 2.85 -36.37
C GLU A 4 19.96 3.08 -36.99
N GLY A 5 19.18 2.00 -37.14
CA GLY A 5 17.84 2.07 -37.71
C GLY A 5 16.94 2.93 -36.83
N VAL A 6 16.05 3.72 -37.44
CA VAL A 6 15.05 4.52 -36.74
C VAL A 6 14.07 3.58 -36.03
N VAL A 7 13.87 3.76 -34.73
CA VAL A 7 12.87 3.02 -33.94
C VAL A 7 11.50 3.68 -34.15
N ARG A 8 10.54 2.90 -34.66
CA ARG A 8 9.18 3.35 -34.97
C ARG A 8 8.25 3.02 -33.82
N TRP A 9 7.71 4.07 -33.21
CA TRP A 9 6.88 3.96 -32.03
C TRP A 9 5.39 3.99 -32.34
N GLY A 10 4.63 3.16 -31.61
CA GLY A 10 3.18 3.24 -31.48
C GLY A 10 2.77 3.56 -30.06
N ILE A 11 1.66 4.27 -29.87
CA ILE A 11 1.12 4.58 -28.53
C ILE A 11 -0.25 3.96 -28.37
N LEU A 12 -0.46 3.20 -27.28
CA LEU A 12 -1.76 2.71 -26.83
C LEU A 12 -2.32 3.64 -25.76
N GLY A 13 -3.37 4.40 -26.12
CA GLY A 13 -3.99 5.42 -25.26
C GLY A 13 -3.63 6.85 -25.69
N ALA A 14 -4.60 7.77 -25.59
CA ALA A 14 -4.48 9.19 -25.96
C ALA A 14 -4.69 10.11 -24.75
N GLY A 15 -4.18 9.68 -23.58
CA GLY A 15 -4.29 10.43 -22.33
C GLY A 15 -3.24 11.55 -22.19
N ASN A 16 -3.29 12.29 -21.08
CA ASN A 16 -2.31 13.35 -20.79
C ASN A 16 -0.88 12.81 -20.67
N ILE A 17 -0.72 11.61 -20.11
CA ILE A 17 0.61 10.96 -19.98
C ILE A 17 1.16 10.61 -21.37
N ALA A 18 0.32 10.04 -22.25
CA ALA A 18 0.70 9.78 -23.64
C ALA A 18 1.20 11.03 -24.37
N ARG A 19 0.54 12.18 -24.18
CA ARG A 19 0.97 13.47 -24.77
C ARG A 19 2.32 13.93 -24.24
N ARG A 20 2.53 13.83 -22.93
CA ARG A 20 3.82 14.16 -22.31
C ARG A 20 4.94 13.26 -22.83
N PHE A 21 4.69 11.95 -22.89
CA PHE A 21 5.64 11.01 -23.44
C PHE A 21 5.97 11.29 -24.92
N ALA A 22 4.96 11.51 -25.77
CA ALA A 22 5.14 11.84 -27.18
C ALA A 22 5.96 13.14 -27.38
N SER A 23 5.69 14.17 -26.55
CA SER A 23 6.47 15.41 -26.55
C SER A 23 7.93 15.18 -26.13
N SER A 24 8.17 14.33 -25.16
CA SER A 24 9.51 13.96 -24.71
C SER A 24 10.24 13.13 -25.78
N LEU A 25 9.56 12.14 -26.35
CA LEU A 25 10.09 11.25 -27.41
C LEU A 25 10.57 12.04 -28.62
N SER A 26 9.91 13.16 -28.99
CA SER A 26 10.32 14.00 -30.11
C SER A 26 11.72 14.62 -29.96
N ASN A 27 12.33 14.56 -28.77
CA ASN A 27 13.70 15.00 -28.49
C ASN A 27 14.71 13.83 -28.51
N VAL A 28 14.23 12.59 -28.69
CA VAL A 28 15.10 11.41 -28.77
C VAL A 28 15.48 11.16 -30.21
N GLU A 29 16.79 11.19 -30.51
CA GLU A 29 17.31 10.90 -31.85
C GLU A 29 16.96 9.48 -32.31
N ALA A 30 16.89 9.30 -33.62
CA ALA A 30 16.57 8.01 -34.27
C ALA A 30 15.24 7.41 -33.83
N THR A 31 14.22 8.23 -33.57
CA THR A 31 12.85 7.81 -33.29
C THR A 31 11.84 8.42 -34.22
N GLU A 32 10.76 7.70 -34.49
CA GLU A 32 9.61 8.19 -35.23
C GLU A 32 8.32 7.70 -34.55
N LEU A 33 7.39 8.60 -34.25
CA LEU A 33 6.07 8.24 -33.74
C LEU A 33 5.13 8.04 -34.92
N VAL A 34 4.85 6.77 -35.29
CA VAL A 34 4.14 6.40 -36.52
C VAL A 34 2.67 6.11 -36.30
N ALA A 35 2.26 5.68 -35.11
CA ALA A 35 0.89 5.27 -34.85
C ALA A 35 0.42 5.62 -33.42
N LEU A 36 -0.89 5.85 -33.31
CA LEU A 36 -1.62 5.98 -32.04
C LEU A 36 -2.90 5.18 -32.11
N SER A 37 -3.29 4.54 -31.04
CA SER A 37 -4.59 3.88 -30.92
C SER A 37 -5.33 4.30 -29.65
N CYS A 38 -6.63 4.60 -29.78
CA CYS A 38 -7.50 4.93 -28.65
C CYS A 38 -8.97 4.61 -28.97
N ARG A 39 -9.88 4.94 -28.05
CA ARG A 39 -11.33 4.68 -28.26
C ARG A 39 -11.99 5.70 -29.19
N SER A 40 -11.65 6.98 -29.07
CA SER A 40 -12.34 8.09 -29.73
C SER A 40 -11.63 8.55 -31.00
N ALA A 41 -12.37 8.71 -32.09
CA ALA A 41 -11.86 9.19 -33.38
C ALA A 41 -11.32 10.63 -33.26
N ASP A 42 -12.06 11.54 -32.62
CA ASP A 42 -11.64 12.92 -32.45
C ASP A 42 -10.33 13.02 -31.67
N LYS A 43 -10.21 12.26 -30.56
CA LYS A 43 -8.98 12.24 -29.77
C LYS A 43 -7.78 11.67 -30.54
N ALA A 44 -8.00 10.66 -31.38
CA ALA A 44 -6.95 10.10 -32.22
C ALA A 44 -6.46 11.12 -33.24
N GLN A 45 -7.38 11.81 -33.90
CA GLN A 45 -7.05 12.84 -34.89
C GLN A 45 -6.35 14.07 -34.28
N ASP A 46 -6.83 14.56 -33.14
CA ASP A 46 -6.22 15.67 -32.42
C ASP A 46 -4.79 15.34 -31.99
N PHE A 47 -4.58 14.15 -31.43
CA PHE A 47 -3.27 13.68 -31.01
C PHE A 47 -2.32 13.54 -32.23
N ALA A 48 -2.80 12.92 -33.30
CA ALA A 48 -2.02 12.73 -34.53
C ALA A 48 -1.57 14.07 -35.13
N LYS A 49 -2.48 15.05 -35.16
CA LYS A 49 -2.18 16.41 -35.63
C LYS A 49 -1.15 17.11 -34.73
N GLU A 50 -1.27 16.98 -33.43
CA GLU A 50 -0.36 17.59 -32.43
C GLU A 50 1.07 17.04 -32.54
N HIS A 51 1.21 15.73 -32.80
CA HIS A 51 2.49 15.04 -32.78
C HIS A 51 3.00 14.58 -34.17
N GLY A 52 2.36 15.05 -35.25
CA GLY A 52 2.84 14.80 -36.61
C GLY A 52 2.64 13.38 -37.14
N ILE A 53 1.75 12.60 -36.53
CA ILE A 53 1.41 11.25 -37.00
C ILE A 53 0.55 11.35 -38.25
N ALA A 54 0.86 10.53 -39.28
CA ALA A 54 0.05 10.45 -40.48
C ALA A 54 -1.40 10.02 -40.15
N SER A 55 -2.38 10.51 -40.92
CA SER A 55 -3.81 10.20 -40.65
C SER A 55 -4.12 8.70 -40.66
N SER A 56 -3.36 7.89 -41.43
CA SER A 56 -3.47 6.43 -41.44
C SER A 56 -3.00 5.78 -40.13
N GLY A 57 -2.16 6.45 -39.37
CA GLY A 57 -1.68 5.99 -38.05
C GLY A 57 -2.58 6.43 -36.87
N ALA A 58 -3.61 7.24 -37.11
CA ALA A 58 -4.57 7.68 -36.09
C ALA A 58 -5.74 6.68 -35.97
N LEU A 59 -5.55 5.62 -35.18
CA LEU A 59 -6.49 4.51 -35.06
C LEU A 59 -7.49 4.72 -33.92
N SER A 60 -8.78 4.44 -34.15
CA SER A 60 -9.78 4.46 -33.10
C SER A 60 -10.78 3.32 -33.17
N ASP A 61 -11.29 2.89 -32.01
CA ASP A 61 -12.35 1.89 -31.93
C ASP A 61 -13.64 2.35 -32.59
N GLU A 62 -13.96 3.65 -32.50
CA GLU A 62 -15.12 4.26 -33.16
C GLU A 62 -15.05 4.08 -34.69
N LEU A 63 -13.89 4.26 -35.30
CA LEU A 63 -13.70 4.06 -36.73
C LEU A 63 -13.70 2.58 -37.14
N LEU A 64 -13.17 1.70 -36.27
CA LEU A 64 -13.04 0.26 -36.55
C LEU A 64 -14.22 -0.58 -36.06
N GLY A 65 -15.21 0.07 -35.41
CA GLY A 65 -16.52 -0.50 -35.12
C GLY A 65 -16.59 -1.47 -33.94
N ARG A 66 -15.51 -1.68 -33.17
CA ARG A 66 -15.53 -2.52 -31.97
C ARG A 66 -14.46 -2.12 -30.94
N PRO A 67 -14.70 -2.36 -29.62
CA PRO A 67 -13.72 -2.13 -28.58
C PRO A 67 -12.44 -2.95 -28.79
N GLY A 68 -11.28 -2.29 -28.60
CA GLY A 68 -9.96 -2.90 -28.73
C GLY A 68 -9.46 -3.07 -30.17
N ALA A 69 -10.29 -2.85 -31.19
CA ALA A 69 -9.90 -3.00 -32.58
C ALA A 69 -8.74 -2.10 -32.99
N ALA A 70 -8.70 -0.86 -32.48
CA ALA A 70 -7.64 0.09 -32.74
C ALA A 70 -6.29 -0.40 -32.18
N HIS A 71 -6.28 -0.92 -30.97
CA HIS A 71 -5.05 -1.48 -30.39
C HIS A 71 -4.57 -2.71 -31.14
N GLU A 72 -5.47 -3.63 -31.50
CA GLU A 72 -5.13 -4.82 -32.30
C GLU A 72 -4.56 -4.45 -33.66
N ALA A 73 -5.15 -3.46 -34.34
CA ALA A 73 -4.66 -2.98 -35.63
C ALA A 73 -3.24 -2.37 -35.51
N LEU A 74 -2.97 -1.56 -34.48
CA LEU A 74 -1.65 -1.02 -34.21
C LEU A 74 -0.63 -2.13 -33.94
N LEU A 75 -0.97 -3.12 -33.13
CA LEU A 75 -0.08 -4.24 -32.82
C LEU A 75 0.20 -5.14 -34.04
N ALA A 76 -0.74 -5.24 -34.98
CA ALA A 76 -0.57 -5.97 -36.23
C ALA A 76 0.26 -5.21 -37.29
N ASP A 77 0.51 -3.91 -37.11
CA ASP A 77 1.25 -3.09 -38.07
C ASP A 77 2.75 -3.44 -38.04
N PRO A 78 3.33 -3.93 -39.14
CA PRO A 78 4.77 -4.24 -39.21
C PRO A 78 5.66 -2.98 -39.22
N SER A 79 5.09 -1.81 -39.41
CA SER A 79 5.84 -0.56 -39.32
C SER A 79 6.05 -0.07 -37.89
N VAL A 80 5.48 -0.70 -36.88
CA VAL A 80 5.66 -0.39 -35.45
C VAL A 80 6.68 -1.37 -34.87
N ASP A 81 7.76 -0.85 -34.29
CA ASP A 81 8.81 -1.64 -33.63
C ASP A 81 8.58 -1.71 -32.11
N ALA A 82 8.20 -0.58 -31.51
CA ALA A 82 8.02 -0.40 -30.08
C ALA A 82 6.66 0.23 -29.75
N VAL A 83 6.08 -0.14 -28.61
CA VAL A 83 4.83 0.44 -28.15
C VAL A 83 4.99 1.05 -26.76
N TYR A 84 4.42 2.25 -26.59
CA TYR A 84 4.21 2.86 -25.29
C TYR A 84 2.77 2.59 -24.83
N LEU A 85 2.62 1.86 -23.73
CA LEU A 85 1.35 1.44 -23.20
C LEU A 85 0.94 2.36 -22.05
N SER A 86 -0.02 3.25 -22.29
CA SER A 86 -0.50 4.28 -21.35
C SER A 86 -2.01 4.23 -21.15
N LEU A 87 -2.51 3.04 -20.92
CA LEU A 87 -3.92 2.73 -20.65
C LEU A 87 -4.24 2.86 -19.14
N PRO A 88 -5.50 2.76 -18.71
CA PRO A 88 -5.81 2.52 -17.29
C PRO A 88 -5.14 1.24 -16.78
N HIS A 89 -4.64 1.26 -15.55
CA HIS A 89 -3.84 0.20 -14.94
C HIS A 89 -4.39 -1.21 -15.14
N ALA A 90 -5.71 -1.40 -14.98
CA ALA A 90 -6.39 -2.68 -15.17
C ALA A 90 -6.28 -3.28 -16.58
N LEU A 91 -5.80 -2.52 -17.56
CA LEU A 91 -5.64 -2.97 -18.93
C LEU A 91 -4.17 -3.24 -19.30
N HIS A 92 -3.23 -2.90 -18.43
CA HIS A 92 -1.80 -3.01 -18.74
C HIS A 92 -1.39 -4.45 -19.00
N HIS A 93 -1.71 -5.38 -18.12
CA HIS A 93 -1.35 -6.80 -18.24
C HIS A 93 -1.79 -7.40 -19.57
N ASP A 94 -3.08 -7.33 -19.90
CA ASP A 94 -3.63 -7.94 -21.11
C ASP A 94 -3.02 -7.38 -22.40
N TRP A 95 -2.87 -6.03 -22.46
CA TRP A 95 -2.31 -5.39 -23.64
C TRP A 95 -0.79 -5.55 -23.75
N ALA A 96 -0.07 -5.63 -22.63
CA ALA A 96 1.35 -5.96 -22.62
C ALA A 96 1.60 -7.37 -23.18
N ILE A 97 0.84 -8.37 -22.71
CA ILE A 97 0.91 -9.75 -23.21
C ILE A 97 0.62 -9.82 -24.73
N ARG A 98 -0.42 -9.13 -25.19
CA ARG A 98 -0.77 -9.08 -26.63
C ARG A 98 0.32 -8.42 -27.46
N ALA A 99 0.91 -7.33 -26.99
CA ALA A 99 1.98 -6.60 -27.66
C ALA A 99 3.25 -7.45 -27.77
N LEU A 100 3.67 -8.09 -26.66
CA LEU A 100 4.81 -9.01 -26.65
C LEU A 100 4.64 -10.18 -27.62
N ARG A 101 3.45 -10.81 -27.66
CA ARG A 101 3.12 -11.89 -28.59
C ARG A 101 3.04 -11.43 -30.05
N ALA A 102 2.78 -10.14 -30.29
CA ALA A 102 2.85 -9.53 -31.60
C ALA A 102 4.30 -9.14 -32.01
N GLY A 103 5.30 -9.47 -31.18
CA GLY A 103 6.71 -9.19 -31.41
C GLY A 103 7.09 -7.71 -31.23
N LYS A 104 6.30 -6.94 -30.48
CA LYS A 104 6.59 -5.54 -30.19
C LYS A 104 7.42 -5.42 -28.91
N ALA A 105 8.40 -4.53 -28.91
CA ALA A 105 9.03 -4.06 -27.68
C ALA A 105 8.01 -3.20 -26.89
N VAL A 106 7.90 -3.38 -25.57
CA VAL A 106 6.85 -2.77 -24.75
C VAL A 106 7.43 -1.92 -23.63
N LEU A 107 7.22 -0.61 -23.70
CA LEU A 107 7.38 0.30 -22.57
C LEU A 107 6.00 0.52 -21.94
N CYS A 108 5.76 -0.04 -20.77
CA CYS A 108 4.46 0.01 -20.09
C CYS A 108 4.49 1.02 -18.95
N GLU A 109 3.54 1.97 -18.93
CA GLU A 109 3.39 2.90 -17.80
C GLU A 109 3.25 2.16 -16.46
N LYS A 110 3.74 2.85 -15.42
CA LYS A 110 3.61 2.37 -14.03
C LYS A 110 2.16 2.53 -13.50
N PRO A 111 1.72 1.67 -12.60
CA PRO A 111 2.27 0.35 -12.35
C PRO A 111 2.03 -0.54 -13.57
N ALA A 112 3.04 -1.28 -13.98
CA ALA A 112 2.89 -2.15 -15.14
C ALA A 112 1.83 -3.24 -14.94
N CYS A 113 1.54 -3.60 -13.69
CA CYS A 113 0.63 -4.67 -13.31
C CYS A 113 -0.11 -4.33 -12.01
N LEU A 114 -1.25 -4.96 -11.77
CA LEU A 114 -2.04 -4.76 -10.55
C LEU A 114 -1.49 -5.50 -9.33
N GLY A 115 -0.61 -6.49 -9.55
CA GLY A 115 -0.01 -7.30 -8.51
C GLY A 115 1.11 -8.19 -9.02
N VAL A 116 1.72 -8.94 -8.11
CA VAL A 116 2.91 -9.77 -8.37
C VAL A 116 2.65 -10.91 -9.34
N GLU A 117 1.45 -11.48 -9.37
CA GLU A 117 1.09 -12.58 -10.29
C GLU A 117 1.07 -12.10 -11.74
N GLU A 118 0.44 -10.95 -12.01
CA GLU A 118 0.44 -10.32 -13.33
C GLU A 118 1.85 -9.91 -13.77
N ALA A 119 2.66 -9.33 -12.86
CA ALA A 119 4.03 -8.96 -13.13
C ALA A 119 4.91 -10.17 -13.48
N ALA A 120 4.74 -11.28 -12.78
CA ALA A 120 5.44 -12.54 -13.05
C ALA A 120 5.01 -13.15 -14.40
N ASP A 121 3.72 -13.04 -14.75
CA ASP A 121 3.21 -13.51 -16.04
C ASP A 121 3.76 -12.68 -17.21
N VAL A 122 3.76 -11.36 -17.11
CA VAL A 122 4.38 -10.47 -18.12
C VAL A 122 5.86 -10.80 -18.28
N ALA A 123 6.61 -10.94 -17.18
CA ALA A 123 8.03 -11.30 -17.23
C ALA A 123 8.29 -12.66 -17.88
N ARG A 124 7.42 -13.63 -17.63
CA ARG A 124 7.48 -14.96 -18.28
C ARG A 124 7.24 -14.85 -19.78
N VAL A 125 6.17 -14.15 -20.20
CA VAL A 125 5.81 -13.99 -21.61
C VAL A 125 6.87 -13.20 -22.38
N ALA A 126 7.45 -12.15 -21.80
CA ALA A 126 8.53 -11.39 -22.40
C ALA A 126 9.72 -12.30 -22.74
N ARG A 127 10.14 -13.16 -21.81
CA ARG A 127 11.23 -14.14 -22.03
C ARG A 127 10.86 -15.19 -23.07
N GLU A 128 9.63 -15.73 -23.03
CA GLU A 128 9.14 -16.72 -24.02
C GLU A 128 9.11 -16.16 -25.44
N CYS A 129 8.79 -14.88 -25.60
CA CYS A 129 8.77 -14.21 -26.89
C CYS A 129 10.13 -13.68 -27.33
N GLY A 130 11.15 -13.63 -26.45
CA GLY A 130 12.41 -12.93 -26.69
C GLY A 130 12.20 -11.44 -27.00
N SER A 131 11.21 -10.80 -26.35
CA SER A 131 10.79 -9.44 -26.63
C SER A 131 11.07 -8.53 -25.44
N LEU A 132 11.59 -7.34 -25.68
CA LEU A 132 11.87 -6.35 -24.65
C LEU A 132 10.57 -5.87 -23.97
N PHE A 133 10.51 -6.02 -22.65
CA PHE A 133 9.53 -5.36 -21.81
C PHE A 133 10.22 -4.53 -20.74
N MET A 134 9.74 -3.29 -20.50
CA MET A 134 10.21 -2.44 -19.42
C MET A 134 9.03 -1.68 -18.80
N GLU A 135 8.97 -1.65 -17.47
CA GLU A 135 8.05 -0.76 -16.76
C GLU A 135 8.56 0.68 -16.80
N GLY A 136 7.68 1.62 -17.10
CA GLY A 136 7.96 3.05 -17.18
C GLY A 136 8.19 3.69 -15.82
N MET A 137 9.26 3.27 -15.14
CA MET A 137 9.67 3.80 -13.83
C MET A 137 10.62 4.98 -14.03
N LYS A 138 10.12 6.05 -14.59
CA LYS A 138 10.89 7.24 -15.00
C LYS A 138 11.86 7.79 -13.95
N ALA A 139 11.55 7.62 -12.66
CA ALA A 139 12.43 8.05 -11.56
C ALA A 139 13.84 7.48 -11.69
N ARG A 140 13.99 6.20 -12.08
CA ARG A 140 15.27 5.49 -12.22
C ARG A 140 16.14 6.06 -13.35
N PHE A 141 15.55 6.78 -14.28
CA PHE A 141 16.21 7.32 -15.47
C PHE A 141 16.58 8.80 -15.33
N THR A 142 16.26 9.43 -14.20
CA THR A 142 16.66 10.83 -13.94
C THR A 142 18.16 10.93 -13.63
N PRO A 143 18.83 12.03 -14.05
CA PRO A 143 20.24 12.25 -13.72
C PRO A 143 20.52 12.23 -12.21
N CYS A 144 19.62 12.80 -11.41
CA CYS A 144 19.75 12.84 -9.96
C CYS A 144 19.73 11.42 -9.35
N TYR A 145 18.81 10.56 -9.80
CA TYR A 145 18.72 9.18 -9.32
C TYR A 145 20.03 8.42 -9.58
N ARG A 146 20.53 8.49 -10.82
CA ARG A 146 21.79 7.83 -11.21
C ARG A 146 22.98 8.31 -10.37
N THR A 147 23.06 9.63 -10.15
CA THR A 147 24.11 10.22 -9.29
C THR A 147 24.01 9.71 -7.86
N VAL A 148 22.80 9.53 -7.31
CA VAL A 148 22.59 8.97 -5.98
C VAL A 148 23.01 7.49 -5.93
N CYS A 149 22.66 6.68 -6.92
CA CYS A 149 23.11 5.29 -7.00
C CYS A 149 24.65 5.20 -7.01
N GLU A 150 25.31 5.97 -7.89
CA GLU A 150 26.79 6.00 -7.94
C GLU A 150 27.45 6.41 -6.62
N LEU A 151 26.84 7.35 -5.90
CA LEU A 151 27.33 7.81 -4.60
C LEU A 151 27.22 6.70 -3.54
N VAL A 152 26.10 5.98 -3.54
CA VAL A 152 25.89 4.82 -2.64
C VAL A 152 26.87 3.70 -2.98
N ASP A 153 27.04 3.37 -4.26
CA ASP A 153 28.00 2.34 -4.73
C ASP A 153 29.45 2.69 -4.37
N LYS A 154 29.82 3.97 -4.38
CA LYS A 154 31.13 4.47 -3.93
C LYS A 154 31.27 4.45 -2.39
N GLY A 155 30.20 4.12 -1.65
CA GLY A 155 30.18 4.04 -0.19
C GLY A 155 30.31 5.40 0.51
N GLU A 156 29.90 6.51 -0.10
CA GLU A 156 30.00 7.84 0.49
C GLU A 156 29.24 7.97 1.83
N ILE A 157 28.12 7.24 1.98
CA ILE A 157 27.34 7.17 3.24
C ILE A 157 27.56 5.86 4.02
N GLY A 158 28.51 5.02 3.59
CA GLY A 158 28.67 3.66 4.11
C GLY A 158 27.61 2.69 3.59
N ASP A 159 27.42 1.57 4.30
CA ASP A 159 26.38 0.59 3.96
C ASP A 159 25.00 1.14 4.29
N VAL A 160 24.03 0.99 3.38
CA VAL A 160 22.65 1.40 3.62
C VAL A 160 22.03 0.49 4.69
N VAL A 161 21.49 1.07 5.74
CA VAL A 161 20.87 0.38 6.88
C VAL A 161 19.37 0.63 6.98
N ARG A 162 18.85 1.69 6.34
CA ARG A 162 17.43 2.02 6.31
C ARG A 162 17.08 2.84 5.07
N VAL A 163 15.88 2.60 4.53
CA VAL A 163 15.31 3.36 3.42
C VAL A 163 13.95 3.91 3.84
N GLU A 164 13.72 5.20 3.66
CA GLU A 164 12.46 5.87 3.98
C GLU A 164 11.91 6.54 2.73
N THR A 165 10.63 6.32 2.42
CA THR A 165 9.99 6.89 1.24
C THR A 165 8.64 7.50 1.57
N ILE A 166 8.39 8.72 1.08
CA ILE A 166 7.13 9.45 1.27
C ILE A 166 6.70 10.04 -0.06
N LEU A 167 5.50 9.69 -0.51
CA LEU A 167 4.86 10.29 -1.69
C LEU A 167 3.38 10.57 -1.41
N CYS A 168 3.12 11.71 -0.77
CA CYS A 168 1.78 12.13 -0.38
C CYS A 168 1.34 13.36 -1.19
N ASN A 169 0.20 13.24 -1.87
CA ASN A 169 -0.41 14.30 -2.65
C ASN A 169 -1.85 14.53 -2.16
N ASP A 170 -2.24 15.77 -1.90
CA ASP A 170 -3.65 16.06 -1.62
C ASP A 170 -4.46 16.07 -2.92
N MET A 171 -5.15 14.98 -3.17
CA MET A 171 -5.97 14.74 -4.35
C MET A 171 -7.43 14.40 -3.99
N ARG A 172 -7.86 14.76 -2.78
CA ARG A 172 -9.20 14.44 -2.22
C ARG A 172 -10.33 14.78 -3.17
N GLU A 173 -10.30 15.95 -3.79
CA GLU A 173 -11.36 16.38 -4.72
C GLU A 173 -11.39 15.53 -6.00
N LEU A 174 -10.20 15.20 -6.53
CA LEU A 174 -10.07 14.37 -7.72
C LEU A 174 -10.57 12.94 -7.47
N VAL A 175 -10.19 12.34 -6.35
CA VAL A 175 -10.64 11.00 -5.94
C VAL A 175 -12.16 10.99 -5.70
N ARG A 176 -12.71 11.98 -4.99
CA ARG A 176 -14.16 12.11 -4.75
C ARG A 176 -14.97 12.29 -6.02
N SER A 177 -14.38 12.87 -7.07
CA SER A 177 -15.09 13.07 -8.34
C SER A 177 -15.53 11.76 -9.00
N GLY A 178 -14.88 10.64 -8.70
CA GLY A 178 -15.12 9.33 -9.29
C GLY A 178 -14.82 9.23 -10.79
N LYS A 179 -14.23 10.29 -11.39
CA LYS A 179 -14.06 10.41 -12.84
C LYS A 179 -12.68 10.02 -13.36
N THR A 180 -11.78 9.63 -12.46
CA THR A 180 -10.40 9.32 -12.80
C THR A 180 -10.06 7.87 -12.50
N TYR A 181 -8.95 7.38 -13.05
CA TYR A 181 -8.46 6.02 -12.77
C TYR A 181 -8.12 5.81 -11.29
N HIS A 182 -7.76 6.87 -10.55
CA HIS A 182 -7.48 6.81 -9.11
C HIS A 182 -8.67 6.29 -8.29
N SER A 183 -9.88 6.54 -8.78
CA SER A 183 -11.14 6.14 -8.15
C SER A 183 -11.72 4.84 -8.72
N ASN A 184 -10.98 4.13 -9.57
CA ASN A 184 -11.44 2.87 -10.15
C ASN A 184 -11.29 1.74 -9.12
N PRO A 185 -12.35 0.98 -8.79
CA PRO A 185 -12.26 -0.17 -7.89
C PRO A 185 -11.27 -1.25 -8.36
N VAL A 186 -11.02 -1.32 -9.68
CA VAL A 186 -10.02 -2.23 -10.27
C VAL A 186 -8.85 -1.40 -10.76
N GLY A 187 -7.75 -1.40 -10.03
CA GLY A 187 -6.51 -0.73 -10.42
C GLY A 187 -6.42 0.75 -10.06
N GLY A 188 -7.34 1.28 -9.21
CA GLY A 188 -7.17 2.56 -8.54
C GLY A 188 -6.43 2.40 -7.20
N GLY A 189 -6.36 3.50 -6.46
CA GLY A 189 -5.76 3.56 -5.15
C GLY A 189 -4.35 4.13 -5.11
N VAL A 190 -3.95 4.57 -3.91
CA VAL A 190 -2.70 5.29 -3.70
C VAL A 190 -1.47 4.38 -3.77
N LEU A 191 -1.62 3.11 -3.39
CA LEU A 191 -0.50 2.15 -3.47
C LEU A 191 -0.06 1.91 -4.91
N LEU A 192 -1.00 1.74 -5.83
CA LEU A 192 -0.70 1.55 -7.24
C LEU A 192 -0.21 2.82 -7.93
N ASP A 193 -0.67 4.01 -7.53
CA ASP A 193 -0.27 5.25 -8.18
C ASP A 193 1.01 5.86 -7.58
N CYS A 194 1.06 6.04 -6.27
CA CYS A 194 2.17 6.64 -5.53
C CYS A 194 3.09 5.60 -4.88
N GLY A 195 2.51 4.56 -4.27
CA GLY A 195 3.25 3.52 -3.55
C GLY A 195 4.23 2.75 -4.42
N ILE A 196 3.93 2.57 -5.70
CA ILE A 196 4.83 1.89 -6.64
C ILE A 196 6.16 2.65 -6.85
N TYR A 197 6.16 4.00 -6.81
CA TYR A 197 7.39 4.78 -6.81
C TYR A 197 8.19 4.59 -5.53
N CYS A 198 7.50 4.54 -4.38
CA CYS A 198 8.14 4.22 -3.12
C CYS A 198 8.77 2.82 -3.16
N ALA A 199 8.02 1.81 -3.63
CA ALA A 199 8.50 0.44 -3.78
C ALA A 199 9.74 0.34 -4.69
N SER A 200 9.81 1.16 -5.74
CA SER A 200 10.97 1.21 -6.64
C SER A 200 12.26 1.67 -5.93
N TRP A 201 12.17 2.68 -5.05
CA TRP A 201 13.31 3.08 -4.23
C TRP A 201 13.70 2.01 -3.20
N LEU A 202 12.71 1.32 -2.62
CA LEU A 202 12.98 0.23 -1.70
C LEU A 202 13.67 -0.94 -2.42
N ASP A 203 13.20 -1.29 -3.62
CA ASP A 203 13.75 -2.40 -4.42
C ASP A 203 15.25 -2.25 -4.72
N ASP A 204 15.69 -1.03 -5.04
CA ASP A 204 17.09 -0.79 -5.42
C ASP A 204 18.07 -0.77 -4.23
N PHE A 205 17.61 -0.42 -3.03
CA PHE A 205 18.48 -0.21 -1.88
C PHE A 205 18.26 -1.21 -0.74
N LEU A 206 17.29 -2.12 -0.86
CA LEU A 206 17.12 -3.24 0.05
C LEU A 206 17.75 -4.51 -0.53
N PRO A 207 18.27 -5.41 0.33
CA PRO A 207 18.77 -6.70 -0.14
C PRO A 207 17.63 -7.53 -0.74
N ALA A 208 18.01 -8.50 -1.59
CA ALA A 208 17.05 -9.47 -2.08
C ALA A 208 16.46 -10.29 -0.92
N GLY A 209 15.14 -10.39 -0.87
CA GLY A 209 14.43 -11.12 0.18
C GLY A 209 12.93 -10.87 0.16
N GLU A 210 12.23 -11.56 1.04
CA GLU A 210 10.80 -11.35 1.26
C GLU A 210 10.61 -10.14 2.18
N ALA A 211 9.75 -9.21 1.77
CA ALA A 211 9.39 -8.04 2.57
C ALA A 211 8.30 -8.43 3.59
N GLN A 212 8.62 -8.31 4.87
CA GLN A 212 7.66 -8.50 5.96
C GLN A 212 7.14 -7.14 6.43
N VAL A 213 5.84 -6.93 6.40
CA VAL A 213 5.22 -5.72 6.96
C VAL A 213 5.13 -5.88 8.48
N THR A 214 5.91 -5.10 9.22
CA THR A 214 6.00 -5.14 10.69
C THR A 214 5.14 -4.09 11.37
N ALA A 215 4.78 -3.00 10.68
CA ALA A 215 3.79 -2.04 11.13
C ALA A 215 3.01 -1.50 9.93
N PHE A 216 1.74 -1.18 10.14
CA PHE A 216 0.84 -0.71 9.08
C PHE A 216 -0.19 0.26 9.66
N ALA A 217 -0.48 1.32 8.90
CA ALA A 217 -1.66 2.16 9.05
C ALA A 217 -2.20 2.47 7.65
N GLY A 218 -3.51 2.35 7.45
CA GLY A 218 -4.11 2.54 6.14
C GLY A 218 -5.53 3.08 6.23
N ILE A 219 -5.94 3.83 5.21
CA ILE A 219 -7.30 4.34 5.07
C ILE A 219 -7.80 3.94 3.69
N ALA A 220 -8.92 3.22 3.63
CA ALA A 220 -9.67 2.97 2.42
C ALA A 220 -10.98 3.77 2.44
N ASN A 221 -11.42 4.25 1.27
CA ASN A 221 -12.72 4.90 1.16
C ASN A 221 -13.88 3.88 1.16
N ASP A 222 -15.14 4.36 1.14
CA ASP A 222 -16.35 3.53 1.17
C ASP A 222 -16.44 2.51 0.00
N GLN A 223 -15.67 2.72 -1.07
CA GLN A 223 -15.58 1.80 -2.21
C GLN A 223 -14.43 0.79 -2.07
N GLY A 224 -13.72 0.80 -0.95
CA GLY A 224 -12.58 -0.07 -0.67
C GLY A 224 -11.29 0.31 -1.41
N ILE A 225 -11.20 1.55 -1.90
CA ILE A 225 -10.00 2.08 -2.58
C ILE A 225 -9.10 2.70 -1.52
N ASP A 226 -7.86 2.26 -1.46
CA ASP A 226 -6.84 2.80 -0.57
C ASP A 226 -6.52 4.27 -0.94
N ILE A 227 -6.65 5.15 0.05
CA ILE A 227 -6.37 6.59 -0.08
C ILE A 227 -5.20 7.05 0.78
N TYR A 228 -4.79 6.24 1.73
CA TYR A 228 -3.59 6.40 2.56
C TYR A 228 -3.03 5.03 2.93
N ALA A 229 -1.72 4.91 2.87
CA ALA A 229 -0.99 3.77 3.42
C ALA A 229 0.35 4.23 4.00
N SER A 230 0.66 3.73 5.18
CA SER A 230 1.97 3.82 5.82
C SER A 230 2.36 2.43 6.30
N ALA A 231 3.52 1.97 5.91
CA ALA A 231 4.02 0.65 6.29
C ALA A 231 5.50 0.71 6.68
N THR A 232 5.85 -0.02 7.73
CA THR A 232 7.23 -0.40 8.02
C THR A 232 7.44 -1.81 7.52
N LEU A 233 8.51 -2.02 6.78
CA LEU A 233 8.90 -3.31 6.22
C LEU A 233 10.27 -3.73 6.73
N GLU A 234 10.46 -5.01 6.92
CA GLU A 234 11.77 -5.62 7.16
C GLU A 234 12.11 -6.57 6.01
N VAL A 235 13.32 -6.43 5.48
CA VAL A 235 13.87 -7.28 4.42
C VAL A 235 15.28 -7.68 4.81
N ALA A 236 15.52 -8.97 5.05
CA ALA A 236 16.83 -9.53 5.45
C ALA A 236 17.51 -8.73 6.59
N GLY A 237 16.74 -8.25 7.57
CA GLY A 237 17.22 -7.51 8.74
C GLY A 237 17.41 -6.00 8.53
N LEU A 238 17.13 -5.48 7.35
CA LEU A 238 17.08 -4.04 7.11
C LEU A 238 15.64 -3.50 7.20
N SER A 239 15.49 -2.32 7.81
CA SER A 239 14.19 -1.65 7.96
C SER A 239 13.95 -0.67 6.82
N ALA A 240 12.70 -0.62 6.35
CA ALA A 240 12.26 0.35 5.36
C ALA A 240 10.88 0.91 5.71
N THR A 241 10.60 2.13 5.26
CA THR A 241 9.26 2.73 5.39
C THR A 241 8.75 3.19 4.03
N LEU A 242 7.47 2.92 3.82
CA LEU A 242 6.70 3.40 2.69
C LEU A 242 5.51 4.19 3.21
N GLU A 243 5.36 5.44 2.79
CA GLU A 243 4.18 6.24 3.07
C GLU A 243 3.66 6.90 1.80
N CYS A 244 2.37 6.72 1.50
CA CYS A 244 1.72 7.35 0.36
C CYS A 244 0.29 7.77 0.69
N ALA A 245 -0.17 8.89 0.10
CA ALA A 245 -1.48 9.45 0.39
C ALA A 245 -2.08 10.22 -0.78
N PHE A 246 -3.45 10.16 -0.87
CA PHE A 246 -4.28 11.06 -1.67
C PHE A 246 -5.04 12.07 -0.81
N ASP A 247 -5.02 11.92 0.51
CA ASP A 247 -5.82 12.72 1.46
C ASP A 247 -5.02 13.81 2.19
N ARG A 248 -3.72 13.87 1.96
CA ARG A 248 -2.81 14.83 2.60
C ARG A 248 -1.58 15.11 1.75
N ALA A 249 -0.97 16.29 1.97
CA ALA A 249 0.32 16.64 1.38
C ALA A 249 1.44 16.50 2.44
N LYS A 250 2.56 15.89 2.05
CA LYS A 250 3.83 15.84 2.79
C LYS A 250 5.00 16.10 1.83
N PRO A 251 6.22 16.37 2.32
CA PRO A 251 7.41 16.35 1.47
C PRO A 251 7.52 15.02 0.71
N ARG A 252 7.68 15.09 -0.61
CA ARG A 252 7.77 13.92 -1.49
C ARG A 252 9.23 13.52 -1.62
N GLN A 253 9.70 12.68 -0.75
CA GLN A 253 11.13 12.41 -0.61
C GLN A 253 11.45 10.94 -0.41
N ALA A 254 12.69 10.57 -0.80
CA ALA A 254 13.34 9.36 -0.33
C ALA A 254 14.52 9.74 0.57
N VAL A 255 14.77 8.94 1.61
CA VAL A 255 15.93 9.08 2.49
C VAL A 255 16.65 7.74 2.56
N LEU A 256 17.92 7.73 2.12
CA LEU A 256 18.81 6.59 2.29
C LEU A 256 19.68 6.85 3.50
N VAL A 257 19.55 6.03 4.54
CA VAL A 257 20.36 6.10 5.76
C VAL A 257 21.42 5.03 5.71
N GLY A 258 22.65 5.46 5.73
CA GLY A 258 23.82 4.57 5.77
C GLY A 258 24.54 4.60 7.11
N THR A 259 25.57 3.75 7.26
CA THR A 259 26.38 3.64 8.48
C THR A 259 27.28 4.85 8.73
N ARG A 260 27.48 5.73 7.74
CA ARG A 260 28.37 6.90 7.80
C ARG A 260 27.73 8.18 7.26
N GLY A 261 26.39 8.23 7.19
CA GLY A 261 25.67 9.40 6.74
C GLY A 261 24.31 9.07 6.14
N ARG A 262 23.70 10.05 5.48
CA ARG A 262 22.42 9.87 4.79
C ARG A 262 22.34 10.73 3.53
N VAL A 263 21.46 10.35 2.62
CA VAL A 263 21.07 11.16 1.45
C VAL A 263 19.58 11.43 1.54
N VAL A 264 19.17 12.68 1.38
CA VAL A 264 17.77 13.11 1.26
C VAL A 264 17.52 13.51 -0.19
N ILE A 265 16.61 12.82 -0.86
CA ILE A 265 16.26 13.01 -2.25
C ILE A 265 14.89 13.68 -2.32
N GLU A 266 14.82 14.86 -2.94
CA GLU A 266 13.59 15.62 -3.13
C GLU A 266 12.81 15.10 -4.35
N GLU A 267 11.46 15.12 -4.27
CA GLU A 267 10.57 14.72 -5.37
C GLU A 267 10.89 13.32 -5.91
N LEU A 268 10.91 12.31 -5.05
CA LEU A 268 11.41 10.95 -5.32
C LEU A 268 10.93 10.33 -6.66
N HIS A 269 9.72 10.69 -7.15
CA HIS A 269 9.15 10.17 -8.39
C HIS A 269 9.64 10.90 -9.66
N ARG A 270 10.40 12.01 -9.49
CA ARG A 270 10.97 12.85 -10.56
C ARG A 270 12.09 13.73 -10.03
N CYS A 271 13.05 13.12 -9.34
CA CYS A 271 14.07 13.84 -8.60
C CYS A 271 15.06 14.59 -9.53
N GLN A 272 15.40 15.80 -9.10
CA GLN A 272 16.43 16.64 -9.70
C GLN A 272 17.45 17.13 -8.67
N ARG A 273 17.15 16.93 -7.38
CA ARG A 273 17.96 17.42 -6.27
C ARG A 273 18.05 16.39 -5.15
N ALA A 274 19.25 16.26 -4.58
CA ALA A 274 19.50 15.51 -3.38
C ALA A 274 20.49 16.23 -2.48
N THR A 275 20.44 15.95 -1.16
CA THR A 275 21.42 16.48 -0.20
C THR A 275 22.09 15.34 0.55
N VAL A 276 23.40 15.31 0.49
CA VAL A 276 24.25 14.32 1.17
C VAL A 276 24.72 14.90 2.50
N TYR A 277 24.50 14.13 3.55
CA TYR A 277 24.98 14.41 4.92
C TYR A 277 25.93 13.28 5.32
N ALA A 278 27.20 13.40 4.97
CA ALA A 278 28.24 12.46 5.36
C ALA A 278 28.88 12.86 6.70
N ASP A 279 29.21 11.88 7.53
CA ASP A 279 29.79 12.11 8.85
C ASP A 279 31.10 12.92 8.76
N GLY A 280 31.20 13.97 9.55
CA GLY A 280 32.37 14.84 9.59
C GLY A 280 32.51 15.78 8.39
N CYS A 281 31.54 15.86 7.50
CA CYS A 281 31.53 16.75 6.33
C CYS A 281 30.37 17.77 6.43
N GLU A 282 30.55 18.92 5.78
CA GLU A 282 29.44 19.85 5.53
C GLU A 282 28.43 19.23 4.55
N PRO A 283 27.12 19.49 4.69
CA PRO A 283 26.12 19.01 3.76
C PRO A 283 26.43 19.42 2.32
N ARG A 284 26.35 18.46 1.40
CA ARG A 284 26.62 18.67 -0.03
C ARG A 284 25.32 18.50 -0.83
N VAL A 285 24.95 19.53 -1.58
CA VAL A 285 23.81 19.48 -2.50
C VAL A 285 24.25 18.90 -3.85
N ILE A 286 23.49 17.93 -4.33
CA ILE A 286 23.51 17.43 -5.70
C ILE A 286 22.38 18.12 -6.44
N ASP A 287 22.71 18.89 -7.47
CA ASP A 287 21.74 19.51 -8.38
C ASP A 287 21.96 18.91 -9.77
N ALA A 288 21.04 18.06 -10.19
CA ALA A 288 21.13 17.27 -11.41
C ALA A 288 19.78 17.33 -12.16
N PRO A 289 19.52 18.46 -12.84
CA PRO A 289 18.28 18.70 -13.58
C PRO A 289 18.15 17.76 -14.78
N TYR A 290 16.93 17.62 -15.29
CA TYR A 290 16.68 16.89 -16.53
C TYR A 290 17.38 17.56 -17.72
N GLU A 291 17.73 16.76 -18.71
CA GLU A 291 18.18 17.26 -20.01
C GLU A 291 17.01 17.88 -20.79
N VAL A 292 15.83 17.26 -20.76
CA VAL A 292 14.59 17.70 -21.40
C VAL A 292 13.46 17.75 -20.37
N ASP A 293 13.00 16.60 -19.92
CA ASP A 293 11.97 16.43 -18.89
C ASP A 293 12.11 15.08 -18.16
N ASP A 294 11.14 14.75 -17.31
CA ASP A 294 11.15 13.53 -16.48
C ASP A 294 10.86 12.22 -17.26
N PHE A 295 10.50 12.28 -18.55
CA PHE A 295 10.31 11.11 -19.41
C PHE A 295 11.49 10.86 -20.35
N TYR A 296 12.28 11.89 -20.66
CA TYR A 296 13.34 11.81 -21.65
C TYR A 296 14.33 10.68 -21.41
N GLY A 297 14.79 10.52 -20.18
CA GLY A 297 15.78 9.51 -19.82
C GLY A 297 15.30 8.08 -20.08
N GLU A 298 14.03 7.75 -19.74
CA GLU A 298 13.47 6.42 -19.99
C GLU A 298 13.18 6.17 -21.47
N ALA A 299 12.67 7.17 -22.19
CA ALA A 299 12.43 7.08 -23.64
C ALA A 299 13.74 6.85 -24.40
N LEU A 300 14.79 7.61 -24.07
CA LEU A 300 16.12 7.44 -24.64
C LEU A 300 16.73 6.06 -24.34
N HIS A 301 16.65 5.62 -23.10
CA HIS A 301 17.16 4.31 -22.67
C HIS A 301 16.45 3.17 -23.43
N PHE A 302 15.12 3.18 -23.42
CA PHE A 302 14.33 2.15 -24.09
C PHE A 302 14.58 2.12 -25.60
N THR A 303 14.64 3.29 -26.26
CA THR A 303 14.97 3.37 -27.68
C THR A 303 16.32 2.73 -28.01
N LYS A 304 17.35 2.99 -27.17
CA LYS A 304 18.67 2.37 -27.35
C LYS A 304 18.63 0.85 -27.18
N LEU A 305 17.86 0.34 -26.25
CA LEU A 305 17.68 -1.10 -26.05
C LEU A 305 17.01 -1.75 -27.28
N VAL A 306 15.95 -1.13 -27.82
CA VAL A 306 15.28 -1.61 -29.03
C VAL A 306 16.23 -1.62 -30.21
N ALA A 307 16.96 -0.53 -30.45
CA ALA A 307 17.94 -0.44 -31.53
C ALA A 307 19.08 -1.47 -31.41
N ALA A 308 19.45 -1.82 -30.18
CA ALA A 308 20.45 -2.86 -29.91
C ALA A 308 19.90 -4.29 -29.96
N GLY A 309 18.60 -4.49 -30.11
CA GLY A 309 17.96 -5.80 -30.04
C GLY A 309 18.06 -6.44 -28.65
N ALA A 310 18.09 -5.64 -27.58
CA ALA A 310 18.15 -6.13 -26.21
C ALA A 310 16.80 -6.70 -25.78
N GLU A 311 16.82 -7.74 -24.98
CA GLU A 311 15.61 -8.41 -24.46
C GLU A 311 15.21 -7.93 -23.06
N GLU A 312 16.12 -7.22 -22.34
CA GLU A 312 15.87 -6.75 -20.97
C GLU A 312 16.64 -5.45 -20.69
N SER A 313 16.12 -4.61 -19.83
CA SER A 313 16.79 -3.40 -19.32
C SER A 313 17.70 -3.73 -18.13
N ASP A 314 18.87 -3.14 -18.08
CA ASP A 314 19.79 -3.17 -16.94
C ASP A 314 19.39 -2.19 -15.82
N VAL A 315 18.56 -1.18 -16.11
CA VAL A 315 18.10 -0.16 -15.16
C VAL A 315 16.76 -0.55 -14.52
N MET A 316 15.84 -1.09 -15.31
CA MET A 316 14.53 -1.58 -14.87
C MET A 316 14.30 -3.00 -15.42
N PRO A 317 15.00 -4.00 -14.88
CA PRO A 317 14.86 -5.38 -15.34
C PRO A 317 13.49 -5.96 -14.95
N LEU A 318 13.05 -6.99 -15.68
CA LEU A 318 11.78 -7.70 -15.43
C LEU A 318 11.60 -8.09 -13.96
N GLN A 319 12.69 -8.53 -13.33
CA GLN A 319 12.65 -8.93 -11.93
C GLN A 319 12.41 -7.75 -10.98
N ALA A 320 12.83 -6.52 -11.34
CA ALA A 320 12.53 -5.32 -10.54
C ALA A 320 11.03 -5.01 -10.56
N THR A 321 10.36 -5.10 -11.73
CA THR A 321 8.90 -4.98 -11.82
C THR A 321 8.19 -5.99 -10.89
N VAL A 322 8.64 -7.24 -10.88
CA VAL A 322 8.08 -8.29 -10.00
C VAL A 322 8.30 -7.97 -8.52
N ARG A 323 9.50 -7.50 -8.15
CA ARG A 323 9.81 -7.17 -6.75
C ARG A 323 9.06 -5.93 -6.27
N CYS A 324 8.95 -4.88 -7.10
CA CYS A 324 8.14 -3.69 -6.79
C CYS A 324 6.66 -4.06 -6.58
N ALA A 325 6.08 -4.87 -7.47
CA ALA A 325 4.71 -5.37 -7.32
C ALA A 325 4.53 -6.19 -6.03
N ARG A 326 5.50 -7.02 -5.66
CA ARG A 326 5.47 -7.82 -4.42
C ARG A 326 5.48 -6.93 -3.18
N ILE A 327 6.27 -5.86 -3.14
CA ILE A 327 6.28 -4.89 -2.03
C ILE A 327 4.90 -4.23 -1.90
N VAL A 328 4.32 -3.79 -3.01
CA VAL A 328 2.98 -3.18 -3.03
C VAL A 328 1.93 -4.18 -2.55
N ASP A 329 1.96 -5.43 -3.02
CA ASP A 329 1.01 -6.48 -2.63
C ASP A 329 1.13 -6.82 -1.13
N ALA A 330 2.34 -6.87 -0.57
CA ALA A 330 2.54 -7.10 0.84
C ALA A 330 1.86 -6.03 1.72
N VAL A 331 1.93 -4.76 1.30
CA VAL A 331 1.24 -3.65 1.99
C VAL A 331 -0.27 -3.71 1.74
N LYS A 332 -0.70 -3.96 0.49
CA LYS A 332 -2.12 -4.05 0.10
C LYS A 332 -2.86 -5.18 0.83
N ALA A 333 -2.19 -6.30 1.07
CA ALA A 333 -2.74 -7.43 1.82
C ALA A 333 -3.16 -7.04 3.24
N ARG A 334 -2.52 -6.04 3.84
CA ARG A 334 -2.88 -5.55 5.19
C ARG A 334 -4.30 -4.98 5.25
N PHE A 335 -4.75 -4.28 4.19
CA PHE A 335 -6.14 -3.80 4.11
C PHE A 335 -7.17 -4.94 4.07
N SER A 336 -6.85 -6.05 3.39
CA SER A 336 -7.73 -7.23 3.36
C SER A 336 -7.75 -7.94 4.69
N LEU A 337 -6.57 -8.20 5.28
CA LEU A 337 -6.46 -8.84 6.60
C LEU A 337 -7.21 -8.06 7.68
N GLY A 338 -7.12 -6.72 7.68
CA GLY A 338 -7.85 -5.88 8.62
C GLY A 338 -9.37 -6.00 8.46
N ARG A 339 -9.90 -5.97 7.24
CA ARG A 339 -11.34 -6.16 6.99
C ARG A 339 -11.82 -7.55 7.37
N ASP A 340 -11.03 -8.58 7.10
CA ASP A 340 -11.36 -9.95 7.50
C ASP A 340 -11.32 -10.10 9.03
N ALA A 341 -10.38 -9.44 9.70
CA ALA A 341 -10.32 -9.38 11.17
C ALA A 341 -11.55 -8.67 11.76
N LEU A 342 -12.00 -7.55 11.20
CA LEU A 342 -13.23 -6.88 11.65
C LEU A 342 -14.45 -7.78 11.53
N ARG A 343 -14.63 -8.45 10.39
CA ARG A 343 -15.73 -9.41 10.20
C ARG A 343 -15.66 -10.57 11.19
N ALA A 344 -14.45 -11.10 11.42
CA ALA A 344 -14.25 -12.19 12.38
C ALA A 344 -14.60 -11.77 13.80
N LEU A 345 -14.25 -10.55 14.22
CA LEU A 345 -14.65 -9.99 15.51
C LEU A 345 -16.16 -9.80 15.61
N GLU A 346 -16.83 -9.30 14.58
CA GLU A 346 -18.29 -9.17 14.55
C GLU A 346 -19.00 -10.52 14.66
N VAL A 347 -18.50 -11.53 13.95
CA VAL A 347 -19.01 -12.92 14.04
C VAL A 347 -18.82 -13.47 15.45
N GLN A 348 -17.64 -13.25 16.05
CA GLN A 348 -17.33 -13.68 17.41
C GLN A 348 -18.25 -13.00 18.45
N GLU A 349 -18.44 -11.68 18.36
CA GLU A 349 -19.38 -10.93 19.21
C GLU A 349 -20.83 -11.41 19.01
N GLY A 350 -21.21 -11.75 17.79
CA GLY A 350 -22.52 -12.32 17.46
C GLY A 350 -22.72 -13.71 18.02
N ALA A 351 -21.67 -14.52 18.08
CA ALA A 351 -21.73 -15.90 18.63
C ALA A 351 -21.76 -15.96 20.16
N LEU A 352 -21.28 -14.91 20.85
CA LEU A 352 -21.19 -14.82 22.30
C LEU A 352 -22.32 -13.93 22.87
N ARG A 353 -23.57 -14.21 22.48
CA ARG A 353 -24.76 -13.55 23.04
C ARG A 353 -25.15 -14.23 24.34
N TRP A 354 -25.44 -13.38 25.35
CA TRP A 354 -25.88 -13.86 26.66
C TRP A 354 -27.35 -14.30 26.66
N HIS A 355 -27.63 -15.46 27.26
CA HIS A 355 -28.97 -16.00 27.34
C HIS A 355 -29.65 -15.59 28.65
N GLY A 356 -30.76 -14.88 28.54
CA GLY A 356 -31.53 -14.45 29.70
C GLY A 356 -31.04 -13.15 30.35
N GLU A 357 -31.34 -13.00 31.64
CA GLU A 357 -30.97 -11.82 32.44
C GLU A 357 -29.51 -11.96 32.92
N PHE A 358 -28.73 -10.90 32.86
CA PHE A 358 -27.36 -10.87 33.38
C PHE A 358 -27.36 -10.40 34.84
N THR A 359 -27.09 -11.30 35.78
CA THR A 359 -27.19 -11.07 37.21
C THR A 359 -25.83 -10.86 37.90
N SER A 360 -25.86 -10.52 39.21
CA SER A 360 -24.62 -10.43 39.99
C SER A 360 -23.94 -11.80 40.18
N SER A 361 -24.67 -12.90 40.14
CA SER A 361 -24.09 -14.24 40.18
C SER A 361 -23.33 -14.55 38.91
N ASP A 362 -23.88 -14.14 37.74
CA ASP A 362 -23.22 -14.33 36.45
C ASP A 362 -21.94 -13.52 36.37
N ALA A 363 -21.97 -12.27 36.87
CA ALA A 363 -20.77 -11.42 36.91
C ALA A 363 -19.67 -12.02 37.81
N LEU A 364 -20.06 -12.65 38.93
CA LEU A 364 -19.12 -13.33 39.83
C LEU A 364 -18.53 -14.60 39.17
N GLU A 365 -19.36 -15.41 38.53
CA GLU A 365 -18.90 -16.61 37.81
C GLU A 365 -17.96 -16.25 36.67
N LEU A 366 -18.33 -15.28 35.85
CA LEU A 366 -17.53 -14.79 34.74
C LEU A 366 -16.19 -14.21 35.22
N GLY A 367 -16.20 -13.37 36.26
CA GLY A 367 -14.97 -12.81 36.83
C GLY A 367 -14.03 -13.87 37.38
N ASN A 368 -14.58 -14.89 38.05
CA ASN A 368 -13.81 -16.03 38.54
C ASN A 368 -13.26 -16.90 37.40
N ALA A 369 -14.01 -17.08 36.34
CA ALA A 369 -13.52 -17.78 35.13
C ALA A 369 -12.30 -17.08 34.54
N VAL A 370 -12.35 -15.74 34.37
CA VAL A 370 -11.19 -14.95 33.91
C VAL A 370 -10.01 -15.12 34.87
N ALA A 371 -10.21 -14.96 36.19
CA ALA A 371 -9.13 -15.09 37.18
C ALA A 371 -8.52 -16.51 37.20
N ARG A 372 -9.30 -17.55 36.94
CA ARG A 372 -8.82 -18.93 36.83
C ARG A 372 -8.04 -19.15 35.50
N LEU A 373 -8.63 -18.77 34.38
CA LEU A 373 -8.02 -18.92 33.06
C LEU A 373 -6.75 -18.08 32.91
N SER A 374 -6.65 -16.93 33.59
CA SER A 374 -5.46 -16.06 33.52
C SER A 374 -4.18 -16.77 34.01
N ARG A 375 -4.29 -17.82 34.81
CA ARG A 375 -3.14 -18.63 35.28
C ARG A 375 -2.44 -19.42 34.17
N GLU A 376 -3.07 -19.55 33.02
CA GLU A 376 -2.48 -20.19 31.84
C GLU A 376 -1.58 -19.26 31.03
N TYR A 377 -1.53 -17.98 31.38
CA TYR A 377 -0.72 -16.96 30.76
C TYR A 377 0.48 -16.61 31.64
N ASP A 378 1.49 -15.98 31.05
CA ASP A 378 2.77 -15.63 31.69
C ASP A 378 2.67 -14.46 32.67
N ARG A 379 1.53 -13.75 32.68
CA ARG A 379 1.28 -12.57 33.52
C ARG A 379 -0.13 -12.63 34.13
N GLY A 380 -0.29 -11.99 35.27
CA GLY A 380 -1.60 -11.78 35.86
C GLY A 380 -2.40 -10.70 35.11
N VAL A 381 -3.67 -10.55 35.47
CA VAL A 381 -4.56 -9.54 34.87
C VAL A 381 -5.34 -8.79 35.92
N THR A 382 -5.89 -7.65 35.56
CA THR A 382 -6.99 -6.97 36.23
C THR A 382 -8.27 -7.30 35.47
N VAL A 383 -9.32 -7.65 36.18
CA VAL A 383 -10.65 -7.98 35.65
C VAL A 383 -11.68 -7.04 36.21
N ARG A 384 -12.60 -6.59 35.38
CA ARG A 384 -13.75 -5.80 35.78
C ARG A 384 -14.96 -6.19 34.94
N VAL A 385 -16.11 -6.48 35.63
CA VAL A 385 -17.41 -6.66 34.99
C VAL A 385 -18.31 -5.51 35.43
N VAL A 386 -18.79 -4.74 34.45
CA VAL A 386 -19.57 -3.53 34.71
C VAL A 386 -20.92 -3.65 34.04
N ARG A 387 -21.99 -3.47 34.80
CA ARG A 387 -23.36 -3.46 34.30
C ARG A 387 -23.60 -2.15 33.50
N GLU A 388 -24.31 -2.31 32.40
CA GLU A 388 -24.69 -1.16 31.56
C GLU A 388 -26.23 -1.04 31.51
N PRO A 389 -26.81 0.15 31.47
CA PRO A 389 -26.20 1.46 31.29
C PRO A 389 -25.83 2.24 32.57
N ASP A 390 -26.05 1.69 33.77
CA ASP A 390 -25.84 2.43 35.04
C ASP A 390 -24.38 2.48 35.52
N GLY A 391 -23.48 1.72 34.90
CA GLY A 391 -22.06 1.74 35.19
C GLY A 391 -21.65 1.08 36.52
N LEU A 392 -22.53 0.28 37.12
CA LEU A 392 -22.25 -0.42 38.39
C LEU A 392 -21.18 -1.50 38.16
N ALA A 393 -20.05 -1.41 38.86
CA ALA A 393 -19.11 -2.51 38.95
C ALA A 393 -19.69 -3.68 39.74
N MET A 394 -19.96 -4.79 39.06
CA MET A 394 -20.50 -5.99 39.64
C MET A 394 -19.43 -6.97 40.13
N PHE A 395 -18.24 -6.92 39.51
CA PHE A 395 -17.07 -7.69 39.89
C PHE A 395 -15.80 -6.91 39.61
N GLU A 396 -14.83 -6.96 40.55
CA GLU A 396 -13.48 -6.41 40.38
C GLU A 396 -12.47 -7.34 41.04
N TRP A 397 -11.39 -7.65 40.33
CA TRP A 397 -10.28 -8.43 40.82
C TRP A 397 -8.99 -8.05 40.13
N ALA A 398 -7.86 -8.16 40.82
CA ALA A 398 -6.53 -7.97 40.25
C ALA A 398 -5.58 -9.04 40.81
N ALA A 399 -4.71 -9.55 39.94
CA ALA A 399 -3.62 -10.42 40.37
C ALA A 399 -2.57 -9.63 41.16
N ASP A 400 -1.80 -10.32 42.03
CA ASP A 400 -0.85 -9.71 42.95
C ASP A 400 0.25 -8.92 42.28
N ASP A 401 0.59 -9.22 41.03
CA ASP A 401 1.58 -8.55 40.22
C ASP A 401 1.08 -7.26 39.51
N LYS A 402 -0.20 -6.89 39.72
CA LYS A 402 -0.83 -5.75 39.03
C LYS A 402 -0.76 -4.46 39.84
N ALA A 403 -0.58 -3.36 39.11
CA ALA A 403 -0.56 -2.01 39.65
C ALA A 403 -1.91 -1.29 39.41
N PRO A 404 -2.24 -0.21 40.17
CA PRO A 404 -3.46 0.57 39.94
C PRO A 404 -3.67 1.05 38.51
N ARG A 405 -2.56 1.31 37.78
CA ARG A 405 -2.62 1.69 36.36
C ARG A 405 -3.35 0.68 35.48
N ASN A 406 -3.34 -0.62 35.81
CA ASN A 406 -4.04 -1.64 35.05
C ASN A 406 -5.56 -1.51 35.17
N GLN A 407 -6.07 -0.99 36.30
CA GLN A 407 -7.49 -0.66 36.47
C GLN A 407 -7.88 0.53 35.57
N GLU A 408 -7.02 1.54 35.45
CA GLU A 408 -7.25 2.67 34.55
C GLU A 408 -7.28 2.24 33.10
N PHE A 409 -6.37 1.34 32.68
CA PHE A 409 -6.43 0.76 31.35
C PHE A 409 -7.73 -0.03 31.12
N ALA A 410 -8.18 -0.85 32.07
CA ALA A 410 -9.46 -1.56 31.96
C ALA A 410 -10.64 -0.59 31.79
N GLN A 411 -10.64 0.54 32.50
CA GLN A 411 -11.63 1.61 32.34
C GLN A 411 -11.54 2.30 30.96
N GLY A 412 -10.33 2.62 30.51
CA GLY A 412 -10.10 3.21 29.19
C GLY A 412 -10.60 2.32 28.06
N LYS A 413 -10.32 1.00 28.13
CA LYS A 413 -10.82 -0.01 27.19
C LYS A 413 -12.35 -0.08 27.19
N ARG A 414 -12.98 -0.05 28.37
CA ARG A 414 -14.45 0.01 28.49
C ARG A 414 -15.01 1.24 27.76
N ARG A 415 -14.43 2.42 27.97
CA ARG A 415 -14.89 3.65 27.30
C ARG A 415 -14.75 3.55 25.80
N ALA A 416 -13.68 2.94 25.30
CA ALA A 416 -13.51 2.68 23.89
C ALA A 416 -14.58 1.73 23.33
N SER A 417 -14.85 0.61 24.03
CA SER A 417 -15.89 -0.34 23.66
C SER A 417 -17.29 0.29 23.63
N LEU A 418 -17.63 1.11 24.63
CA LEU A 418 -18.91 1.83 24.66
C LEU A 418 -19.04 2.86 23.53
N ALA A 419 -17.94 3.52 23.17
CA ALA A 419 -17.93 4.55 22.12
C ALA A 419 -18.08 3.94 20.71
N CYS A 420 -17.45 2.79 20.44
CA CYS A 420 -17.56 2.12 19.14
C CYS A 420 -18.74 1.16 19.05
N GLY A 421 -19.30 0.72 20.18
CA GLY A 421 -20.39 -0.28 20.21
C GLY A 421 -19.93 -1.72 20.00
N HIS A 422 -18.64 -1.97 19.95
CA HIS A 422 -17.97 -3.26 19.75
C HIS A 422 -16.94 -3.53 20.83
N SER A 423 -16.17 -4.60 20.73
CA SER A 423 -15.00 -4.80 21.57
C SER A 423 -13.96 -3.68 21.35
N SER A 424 -13.14 -3.39 22.35
CA SER A 424 -12.09 -2.38 22.21
C SER A 424 -11.03 -2.78 21.18
N LEU A 425 -10.82 -4.08 20.93
CA LEU A 425 -9.99 -4.59 19.85
C LEU A 425 -10.58 -4.29 18.46
N TRP A 426 -11.90 -4.37 18.31
CA TRP A 426 -12.56 -4.00 17.06
C TRP A 426 -12.30 -2.53 16.71
N ALA A 427 -12.34 -1.61 17.69
CA ALA A 427 -12.03 -0.21 17.47
C ALA A 427 -10.57 0.03 17.07
N ASP A 428 -9.64 -0.73 17.63
CA ASP A 428 -8.21 -0.70 17.29
C ASP A 428 -7.98 -1.12 15.82
N VAL A 429 -8.54 -2.27 15.45
CA VAL A 429 -8.46 -2.78 14.07
C VAL A 429 -9.16 -1.85 13.07
N ALA A 430 -10.34 -1.31 13.40
CA ALA A 430 -11.05 -0.36 12.53
C ALA A 430 -10.23 0.92 12.30
N HIS A 431 -9.59 1.44 13.37
CA HIS A 431 -8.71 2.58 13.22
C HIS A 431 -7.54 2.30 12.25
N GLU A 432 -6.91 1.15 12.37
CA GLU A 432 -5.80 0.77 11.47
C GLU A 432 -6.26 0.51 10.02
N VAL A 433 -7.51 0.07 9.82
CA VAL A 433 -8.07 -0.25 8.49
C VAL A 433 -8.52 0.98 7.72
N ASP A 434 -9.18 1.93 8.38
CA ASP A 434 -9.84 3.05 7.70
C ASP A 434 -9.72 4.40 8.41
N GLY A 435 -8.97 4.47 9.52
CA GLY A 435 -8.79 5.67 10.33
C GLY A 435 -10.01 6.02 11.20
N SER A 436 -10.99 5.13 11.32
CA SER A 436 -12.13 5.30 12.23
C SER A 436 -11.64 5.46 13.67
N PHE A 437 -12.44 6.14 14.50
CA PHE A 437 -12.16 6.29 15.93
C PHE A 437 -10.83 7.00 16.28
N GLN A 438 -10.34 7.89 15.42
CA GLN A 438 -9.15 8.71 15.69
C GLN A 438 -9.27 9.46 17.03
N ASP A 439 -10.46 9.91 17.40
CA ASP A 439 -10.72 10.56 18.68
C ASP A 439 -10.46 9.66 19.89
N LEU A 440 -10.67 8.34 19.79
CA LEU A 440 -10.33 7.38 20.84
C LEU A 440 -8.80 7.22 20.96
N VAL A 441 -8.09 7.22 19.84
CA VAL A 441 -6.62 7.18 19.81
C VAL A 441 -6.06 8.46 20.43
N ASP A 442 -6.60 9.63 20.08
CA ASP A 442 -6.20 10.93 20.64
C ASP A 442 -6.46 11.01 22.15
N ARG A 443 -7.41 10.24 22.68
CA ARG A 443 -7.72 10.13 24.11
C ARG A 443 -6.90 9.08 24.84
N SER A 444 -6.10 8.29 24.14
CA SER A 444 -5.23 7.26 24.75
C SER A 444 -3.86 7.79 25.17
N THR A 445 -3.65 9.09 25.13
CA THR A 445 -2.38 9.76 25.43
C THR A 445 -2.06 9.81 26.93
N PRO A 446 -0.77 9.88 27.32
CA PRO A 446 -0.35 9.88 28.73
C PRO A 446 -0.91 11.03 29.56
N ASP A 447 -1.18 12.20 28.97
CA ASP A 447 -1.76 13.36 29.64
C ASP A 447 -3.25 13.18 30.00
N LYS A 448 -3.95 12.27 29.32
CA LYS A 448 -5.35 11.90 29.61
C LYS A 448 -5.45 10.78 30.64
N PHE A 449 -4.38 10.04 30.89
CA PHE A 449 -4.38 8.88 31.77
C PHE A 449 -4.85 9.25 33.19
N GLY A 450 -5.77 8.46 33.76
CA GLY A 450 -6.39 8.74 35.07
C GLY A 450 -7.50 9.79 35.05
N THR A 451 -7.87 10.33 33.89
CA THR A 451 -8.99 11.27 33.75
C THR A 451 -10.23 10.58 33.16
N PRO A 452 -11.43 11.16 33.33
CA PRO A 452 -12.64 10.63 32.68
C PRO A 452 -12.60 10.64 31.15
N GLU A 453 -11.71 11.42 30.57
CA GLU A 453 -11.52 11.51 29.11
C GLU A 453 -10.69 10.36 28.55
N PHE A 454 -9.85 9.71 29.36
CA PHE A 454 -8.99 8.63 28.91
C PHE A 454 -9.81 7.49 28.31
N ALA A 455 -9.56 7.16 27.05
CA ALA A 455 -10.10 5.99 26.35
C ALA A 455 -8.95 5.30 25.63
N CYS A 456 -9.01 3.98 25.55
CA CYS A 456 -7.90 3.18 25.04
C CYS A 456 -8.45 2.08 24.09
N PRO A 457 -8.39 2.27 22.77
CA PRO A 457 -8.85 1.30 21.78
C PRO A 457 -7.82 0.18 21.59
N VAL A 458 -7.54 -0.56 22.66
CA VAL A 458 -6.69 -1.75 22.63
C VAL A 458 -7.44 -2.96 23.19
N ALA A 459 -7.00 -4.16 22.83
CA ALA A 459 -7.64 -5.42 23.22
C ALA A 459 -7.98 -5.51 24.71
N GLY A 460 -9.16 -6.05 25.05
CA GLY A 460 -9.51 -6.47 26.40
C GLY A 460 -10.83 -5.98 26.98
N ALA A 461 -11.58 -5.09 26.32
CA ALA A 461 -12.98 -4.83 26.67
C ALA A 461 -13.91 -5.53 25.67
N PHE A 462 -14.87 -6.30 26.18
CA PHE A 462 -15.84 -7.04 25.40
C PHE A 462 -17.28 -6.72 25.85
N PRO A 463 -18.17 -6.28 24.92
CA PRO A 463 -19.57 -5.97 25.26
C PRO A 463 -20.39 -7.24 25.39
N ILE A 464 -21.01 -7.44 26.54
CA ILE A 464 -21.95 -8.53 26.81
C ILE A 464 -23.33 -8.07 26.40
N ARG A 465 -23.92 -8.70 25.40
CA ARG A 465 -25.22 -8.35 24.85
C ARG A 465 -26.19 -9.52 24.90
N ASP A 466 -27.47 -9.22 25.08
CA ASP A 466 -28.52 -10.24 24.96
C ASP A 466 -28.73 -10.71 23.51
N GLU A 467 -29.59 -11.66 23.30
CA GLU A 467 -29.97 -12.22 22.00
C GLU A 467 -30.57 -11.17 21.05
N ARG A 468 -31.12 -10.08 21.59
CA ARG A 468 -31.70 -8.95 20.82
C ARG A 468 -30.69 -7.85 20.53
N GLY A 469 -29.46 -7.99 21.05
CA GLY A 469 -28.38 -7.03 20.88
C GLY A 469 -28.32 -5.90 21.91
N ALA A 470 -29.20 -5.93 22.93
CA ALA A 470 -29.16 -4.95 24.02
C ALA A 470 -27.90 -5.16 24.87
N LEU A 471 -27.21 -4.07 25.19
CA LEU A 471 -25.99 -4.11 26.01
C LEU A 471 -26.36 -4.29 27.49
N LEU A 472 -25.91 -5.40 28.09
CA LEU A 472 -26.17 -5.79 29.47
C LEU A 472 -25.00 -5.40 30.40
N ALA A 473 -23.78 -5.72 29.97
CA ALA A 473 -22.56 -5.47 30.73
C ALA A 473 -21.35 -5.34 29.81
N THR A 474 -20.23 -4.92 30.37
CA THR A 474 -18.91 -4.94 29.69
C THR A 474 -17.93 -5.72 30.56
N LEU A 475 -17.31 -6.76 29.99
CA LEU A 475 -16.18 -7.46 30.58
C LEU A 475 -14.90 -6.76 30.16
N CYS A 476 -14.06 -6.36 31.13
CA CYS A 476 -12.79 -5.70 30.89
C CYS A 476 -11.63 -6.51 31.48
N VAL A 477 -10.63 -6.80 30.68
CA VAL A 477 -9.38 -7.49 31.06
C VAL A 477 -8.20 -6.60 30.70
N SER A 478 -7.21 -6.50 31.59
CA SER A 478 -5.99 -5.73 31.32
C SER A 478 -4.78 -6.32 32.03
N GLY A 479 -3.71 -6.59 31.29
CA GLY A 479 -2.47 -7.09 31.86
C GLY A 479 -1.62 -7.95 30.96
N LEU A 480 -2.17 -8.49 29.89
CA LEU A 480 -1.49 -9.31 28.90
C LEU A 480 -1.05 -8.45 27.69
N HIS A 481 -0.37 -9.06 26.72
CA HIS A 481 0.10 -8.42 25.50
C HIS A 481 -0.73 -8.84 24.27
N GLU A 482 -0.66 -8.05 23.21
CA GLU A 482 -0.95 -8.44 21.82
C GLU A 482 -2.29 -9.16 21.60
N GLY A 483 -3.38 -8.63 22.15
CA GLY A 483 -4.69 -9.24 21.97
C GLY A 483 -5.04 -10.37 22.95
N LEU A 484 -4.10 -10.85 23.76
CA LEU A 484 -4.34 -11.91 24.75
C LEU A 484 -5.37 -11.51 25.81
N ASP A 485 -5.50 -10.21 26.13
CA ASP A 485 -6.57 -9.70 26.98
C ASP A 485 -7.95 -9.96 26.36
N HIS A 486 -8.07 -9.82 25.03
CA HIS A 486 -9.32 -10.11 24.30
C HIS A 486 -9.57 -11.63 24.24
N GLU A 487 -8.55 -12.43 23.94
CA GLU A 487 -8.66 -13.90 23.94
C GLU A 487 -9.19 -14.40 25.29
N LEU A 488 -8.60 -13.91 26.38
CA LEU A 488 -8.99 -14.32 27.73
C LEU A 488 -10.47 -13.95 28.04
N ALA A 489 -10.90 -12.75 27.61
CA ALA A 489 -12.29 -12.32 27.77
C ALA A 489 -13.25 -13.21 26.98
N VAL A 490 -12.92 -13.54 25.74
CA VAL A 490 -13.71 -14.39 24.83
C VAL A 490 -13.82 -15.83 25.41
N ARG A 491 -12.71 -16.40 25.85
CA ARG A 491 -12.67 -17.75 26.46
C ARG A 491 -13.55 -17.84 27.72
N ALA A 492 -13.46 -16.83 28.58
CA ALA A 492 -14.26 -16.80 29.80
C ALA A 492 -15.77 -16.66 29.51
N LEU A 493 -16.14 -15.82 28.53
CA LEU A 493 -17.53 -15.69 28.09
C LEU A 493 -18.06 -16.97 27.45
N ALA A 494 -17.26 -17.60 26.58
CA ALA A 494 -17.66 -18.86 25.97
C ALA A 494 -17.87 -19.97 27.00
N GLU A 495 -17.00 -20.07 28.00
CA GLU A 495 -17.17 -21.02 29.10
C GLU A 495 -18.44 -20.74 29.91
N ALA A 496 -18.72 -19.48 30.27
CA ALA A 496 -19.91 -19.08 31.00
C ALA A 496 -21.21 -19.41 30.22
N GLU A 497 -21.15 -19.31 28.89
CA GLU A 497 -22.26 -19.69 28.00
C GLU A 497 -22.29 -21.19 27.64
N GLY A 498 -21.42 -22.02 28.21
CA GLY A 498 -21.33 -23.44 27.91
C GLY A 498 -20.89 -23.77 26.48
N LYS A 499 -20.15 -22.87 25.84
CA LYS A 499 -19.63 -22.99 24.47
C LYS A 499 -18.16 -23.40 24.49
N GLU A 500 -17.76 -24.25 23.56
CA GLU A 500 -16.34 -24.51 23.33
C GLU A 500 -15.68 -23.33 22.59
N CYS A 501 -14.59 -22.82 23.15
CA CYS A 501 -13.77 -21.80 22.52
C CYS A 501 -12.29 -22.16 22.73
N GLY A 502 -11.59 -22.37 21.62
CA GLY A 502 -10.14 -22.56 21.60
C GLY A 502 -9.37 -21.25 21.84
N ARG A 503 -8.06 -21.34 21.80
CA ARG A 503 -7.16 -20.15 21.85
C ARG A 503 -7.11 -19.39 20.54
N ASP A 504 -7.71 -19.91 19.46
CA ASP A 504 -7.71 -19.27 18.15
C ASP A 504 -8.65 -18.07 18.14
N VAL A 505 -8.11 -16.90 18.38
CA VAL A 505 -8.81 -15.64 18.13
C VAL A 505 -8.63 -15.30 16.66
N PRO A 506 -9.71 -15.02 15.88
CA PRO A 506 -9.61 -14.76 14.44
C PRO A 506 -8.65 -13.64 14.02
N VAL A 507 -8.29 -12.78 14.98
CA VAL A 507 -7.40 -11.63 14.78
C VAL A 507 -5.91 -11.94 14.99
N TYR A 508 -5.52 -13.16 15.34
CA TYR A 508 -4.08 -13.48 15.56
C TYR A 508 -3.22 -13.22 14.34
N ALA A 509 -3.72 -13.52 13.14
CA ALA A 509 -2.98 -13.20 11.90
C ALA A 509 -2.73 -11.70 11.73
N TRP A 510 -3.62 -10.86 12.28
CA TRP A 510 -3.49 -9.41 12.30
C TRP A 510 -2.54 -8.93 13.40
N LEU A 511 -2.59 -9.56 14.56
CA LEU A 511 -1.78 -9.23 15.74
C LEU A 511 -0.40 -9.92 15.74
N ALA A 512 -0.20 -10.97 14.95
CA ALA A 512 1.10 -11.62 14.76
C ALA A 512 2.02 -10.68 13.96
N ARG A 513 2.57 -9.72 14.64
CA ARG A 513 3.54 -8.74 14.16
C ARG A 513 4.94 -9.13 14.58
#